data_13956753d9651afb1d812c5216abc635
#
_entry.id   13956753d9651afb1d812c5216abc635
#
_cell.length_a   1.000
_cell.length_b   1.000
_cell.length_c   1.000
_cell.angle_alpha   90.00
_cell.angle_beta   90.00
_cell.angle_gamma   90.00
#
_symmetry.space_group_name_H-M   'P 1'
#
loop_
_entity.id
_entity.type
_entity.pdbx_description
1 polymer ?
#
loop_
_entity_poly.entity_id
_entity_poly.type
_entity_poly.pdbx_seq_one_letter_code
_entity_poly.pdbx_strand_id
1 'polypeptide(L)'
;MPAIAFPASPYVNQIYTVGSKSWQWDGTVWAAYYNESVDTGYGTGADGDATLDGTTTVLGMAPSSSVYSMTRDIYFNDLTLGNSVRLAPNGYRIFVKGTLRFGTSSIVGFTTGYATSGSIMQGGAATTSVTHSLGGNATATYTATVPHSTMGGLGYFKQPMQAITGYTITATGGPMFLRGGAGSTGQAGGGVVILAARYISGPASGTGYIKAPGTAPAGGGVILIVSSASALPATISTDVTGANAGTVNYIQQV
;
A
#
# COMPACT_ATOMS: atom_id res chain seq x y z
N MET A 1 -13.37 29.36 -28.43
CA MET A 1 -12.45 29.45 -27.29
C MET A 1 -11.55 30.63 -27.53
N PRO A 2 -11.28 31.49 -26.52
CA PRO A 2 -10.31 32.57 -26.72
C PRO A 2 -8.93 31.95 -27.03
N ALA A 3 -8.20 32.58 -27.95
CA ALA A 3 -6.85 32.17 -28.28
C ALA A 3 -5.93 32.41 -27.08
N ILE A 4 -5.01 31.49 -26.82
CA ILE A 4 -4.00 31.65 -25.77
C ILE A 4 -2.96 32.65 -26.27
N ALA A 5 -2.78 33.77 -25.57
CA ALA A 5 -1.76 34.76 -25.86
C ALA A 5 -0.46 34.40 -25.12
N PHE A 6 0.46 33.75 -25.78
CA PHE A 6 1.79 33.45 -25.24
C PHE A 6 2.69 34.69 -25.18
N PRO A 7 3.66 34.73 -24.23
CA PRO A 7 4.69 35.77 -24.19
C PRO A 7 5.42 35.90 -25.50
N ALA A 8 5.62 37.14 -25.97
CA ALA A 8 6.23 37.42 -27.26
C ALA A 8 7.75 37.17 -27.31
N SER A 9 8.44 37.17 -26.18
CA SER A 9 9.90 36.97 -26.07
C SER A 9 10.21 35.99 -24.96
N PRO A 10 9.89 34.70 -25.15
CA PRO A 10 10.16 33.72 -24.12
C PRO A 10 11.64 33.33 -24.05
N TYR A 11 12.13 32.95 -22.89
CA TYR A 11 13.42 32.31 -22.71
C TYR A 11 13.28 30.80 -22.61
N VAL A 12 14.33 30.07 -22.97
CA VAL A 12 14.32 28.60 -22.94
C VAL A 12 13.97 28.08 -21.54
N ASN A 13 13.07 27.09 -21.49
CA ASN A 13 12.48 26.52 -20.27
C ASN A 13 11.50 27.45 -19.54
N GLN A 14 11.12 28.59 -20.10
CA GLN A 14 10.05 29.38 -19.51
C GLN A 14 8.73 28.61 -19.51
N ILE A 15 8.06 28.60 -18.34
CA ILE A 15 6.74 28.00 -18.19
C ILE A 15 5.69 29.11 -18.21
N TYR A 16 4.63 28.89 -19.00
CA TYR A 16 3.46 29.76 -19.08
C TYR A 16 2.21 28.97 -18.77
N THR A 17 1.40 29.44 -17.80
CA THR A 17 0.22 28.72 -17.30
C THR A 17 -1.04 29.54 -17.52
N VAL A 18 -2.07 28.93 -18.07
CA VAL A 18 -3.41 29.50 -18.25
C VAL A 18 -4.45 28.51 -17.74
N GLY A 19 -5.12 28.85 -16.67
CA GLY A 19 -6.04 27.95 -15.98
C GLY A 19 -5.29 26.71 -15.44
N SER A 20 -5.73 25.51 -15.83
CA SER A 20 -5.13 24.24 -15.43
C SER A 20 -4.09 23.70 -16.44
N LYS A 21 -3.74 24.47 -17.47
CA LYS A 21 -2.83 24.03 -18.52
C LYS A 21 -1.55 24.87 -18.50
N SER A 22 -0.43 24.20 -18.68
CA SER A 22 0.89 24.85 -18.76
C SER A 22 1.59 24.49 -20.06
N TRP A 23 2.45 25.37 -20.52
CA TRP A 23 3.31 25.20 -21.69
C TRP A 23 4.71 25.61 -21.31
N GLN A 24 5.69 24.94 -21.88
CA GLN A 24 7.11 25.26 -21.74
C GLN A 24 7.67 25.68 -23.10
N TRP A 25 8.48 26.75 -23.11
CA TRP A 25 9.21 27.16 -24.28
C TRP A 25 10.49 26.33 -24.42
N ASP A 26 10.63 25.59 -25.50
CA ASP A 26 11.81 24.74 -25.78
C ASP A 26 12.93 25.49 -26.51
N GLY A 27 12.74 26.77 -26.83
CA GLY A 27 13.61 27.61 -27.62
C GLY A 27 13.08 27.88 -29.02
N THR A 28 12.04 27.15 -29.46
CA THR A 28 11.47 27.22 -30.80
C THR A 28 9.94 27.32 -30.79
N VAL A 29 9.29 26.52 -29.94
CA VAL A 29 7.83 26.45 -29.85
C VAL A 29 7.38 26.31 -28.37
N TRP A 30 6.12 26.69 -28.12
CA TRP A 30 5.45 26.39 -26.87
C TRP A 30 4.88 24.98 -26.93
N ALA A 31 5.57 24.03 -26.29
CA ALA A 31 5.10 22.68 -26.12
C ALA A 31 4.19 22.56 -24.90
N ALA A 32 3.19 21.69 -24.95
CA ALA A 32 2.37 21.42 -23.76
C ALA A 32 3.29 20.93 -22.63
N TYR A 33 3.33 21.71 -21.56
CA TYR A 33 4.06 21.37 -20.35
C TYR A 33 3.09 20.70 -19.39
N TYR A 34 3.19 19.43 -19.35
CA TYR A 34 2.68 18.73 -18.22
C TYR A 34 3.72 18.96 -17.14
N ASN A 35 3.36 19.78 -16.12
CA ASN A 35 4.10 19.69 -14.89
C ASN A 35 3.86 18.23 -14.47
N GLU A 36 4.73 17.37 -14.94
CA GLU A 36 4.97 16.13 -14.26
C GLU A 36 5.63 16.52 -12.93
N SER A 37 4.83 17.06 -11.99
CA SER A 37 4.84 16.41 -10.72
C SER A 37 4.50 14.98 -11.11
N VAL A 38 5.53 14.25 -11.51
CA VAL A 38 5.47 12.85 -11.82
C VAL A 38 4.58 12.33 -10.72
N ASP A 39 3.39 11.87 -11.06
CA ASP A 39 2.62 11.07 -10.14
C ASP A 39 3.53 9.86 -9.93
N THR A 40 4.42 10.03 -8.98
CA THR A 40 5.57 9.15 -8.74
C THR A 40 5.10 7.79 -8.24
N GLY A 41 3.82 7.47 -8.39
CA GLY A 41 3.23 6.28 -7.79
C GLY A 41 3.15 6.37 -6.25
N TYR A 42 3.65 7.47 -5.68
CA TYR A 42 3.65 7.69 -4.22
C TYR A 42 2.47 8.56 -3.76
N GLY A 43 1.57 8.89 -4.68
CA GLY A 43 0.38 9.70 -4.41
C GLY A 43 0.62 11.20 -4.44
N THR A 44 -0.47 11.95 -4.24
CA THR A 44 -0.50 13.41 -4.42
C THR A 44 -0.01 14.21 -3.21
N GLY A 45 -0.01 13.61 -2.02
CA GLY A 45 0.23 14.33 -0.75
C GLY A 45 -0.98 15.17 -0.29
N ALA A 46 -2.18 14.94 -0.85
CA ALA A 46 -3.35 15.79 -0.62
C ALA A 46 -3.82 15.82 0.85
N ASP A 47 -3.51 14.80 1.63
CA ASP A 47 -3.85 14.72 3.05
C ASP A 47 -2.82 15.45 3.94
N GLY A 48 -1.76 16.03 3.35
CA GLY A 48 -0.74 16.80 4.04
C GLY A 48 0.22 15.96 4.87
N ASP A 49 0.95 16.62 5.75
CA ASP A 49 1.84 15.98 6.71
C ASP A 49 1.05 15.45 7.91
N ALA A 50 1.44 14.28 8.41
CA ALA A 50 0.80 13.70 9.58
C ALA A 50 1.79 13.05 10.54
N THR A 51 1.46 13.17 11.84
CA THR A 51 2.12 12.42 12.91
C THR A 51 1.06 11.61 13.65
N LEU A 52 1.20 10.30 13.62
CA LEU A 52 0.39 9.37 14.39
C LEU A 52 1.10 9.13 15.72
N ASP A 53 0.68 9.84 16.76
CA ASP A 53 1.32 9.83 18.09
C ASP A 53 0.69 8.80 19.06
N GLY A 54 -0.40 8.16 18.66
CA GLY A 54 -1.16 7.20 19.46
C GLY A 54 -2.28 7.81 20.30
N THR A 55 -2.44 9.15 20.28
CA THR A 55 -3.40 9.88 21.14
C THR A 55 -4.28 10.84 20.35
N THR A 56 -3.73 11.54 19.38
CA THR A 56 -4.41 12.60 18.62
C THR A 56 -5.19 12.01 17.44
N THR A 57 -6.43 12.48 17.23
CA THR A 57 -7.21 12.14 16.03
C THR A 57 -6.58 12.76 14.78
N VAL A 58 -6.30 11.95 13.77
CA VAL A 58 -5.69 12.36 12.50
C VAL A 58 -6.59 11.91 11.35
N LEU A 59 -6.98 12.82 10.46
CA LEU A 59 -7.86 12.55 9.30
C LEU A 59 -9.15 11.80 9.65
N GLY A 60 -9.73 12.09 10.81
CA GLY A 60 -10.92 11.40 11.32
C GLY A 60 -10.65 10.03 11.96
N MET A 61 -9.42 9.54 11.93
CA MET A 61 -9.02 8.32 12.62
C MET A 61 -8.70 8.65 14.08
N ALA A 62 -9.65 8.37 14.98
CA ALA A 62 -9.41 8.42 16.42
C ALA A 62 -8.67 7.14 16.83
N PRO A 63 -7.50 7.25 17.49
CA PRO A 63 -6.77 6.06 17.88
C PRO A 63 -7.45 5.33 19.04
N SER A 64 -7.41 4.00 18.98
CA SER A 64 -7.80 3.12 20.07
C SER A 64 -6.61 2.24 20.45
N SER A 65 -6.12 2.34 21.68
CA SER A 65 -4.90 1.65 22.12
C SER A 65 -3.71 1.87 21.17
N SER A 66 -3.48 3.12 20.78
CA SER A 66 -2.45 3.55 19.83
C SER A 66 -2.59 2.96 18.42
N VAL A 67 -3.79 2.50 18.04
CA VAL A 67 -4.10 1.95 16.72
C VAL A 67 -4.97 2.93 15.94
N TYR A 68 -4.48 3.37 14.80
CA TYR A 68 -5.22 4.14 13.81
C TYR A 68 -5.80 3.20 12.75
N SER A 69 -7.12 3.21 12.59
CA SER A 69 -7.81 2.37 11.62
C SER A 69 -8.21 3.19 10.40
N MET A 70 -7.69 2.84 9.25
CA MET A 70 -8.03 3.51 7.99
C MET A 70 -9.47 3.19 7.56
N THR A 71 -10.12 4.18 6.96
CA THR A 71 -11.48 4.08 6.40
C THR A 71 -11.53 4.43 4.91
N ARG A 72 -10.40 4.86 4.34
CA ARG A 72 -10.19 5.17 2.93
C ARG A 72 -8.71 5.05 2.58
N ASP A 73 -8.39 5.11 1.30
CA ASP A 73 -7.00 5.36 0.86
C ASP A 73 -6.53 6.73 1.37
N ILE A 74 -5.28 6.81 1.79
CA ILE A 74 -4.69 8.02 2.36
C ILE A 74 -3.47 8.43 1.54
N TYR A 75 -3.34 9.75 1.31
CA TYR A 75 -2.32 10.37 0.47
C TYR A 75 -1.52 11.40 1.26
N PHE A 76 -0.64 10.96 2.12
CA PHE A 76 0.21 11.84 2.92
C PHE A 76 1.29 12.52 2.08
N ASN A 77 1.68 13.72 2.49
CA ASN A 77 2.93 14.33 2.02
C ASN A 77 4.10 13.68 2.78
N ASP A 78 4.20 13.87 4.09
CA ASP A 78 5.09 13.12 4.99
C ASP A 78 4.25 12.42 6.06
N LEU A 79 4.68 11.23 6.49
CA LEU A 79 4.03 10.47 7.56
C LEU A 79 5.04 10.05 8.62
N THR A 80 4.76 10.38 9.88
CA THR A 80 5.54 9.93 11.03
C THR A 80 4.67 9.04 11.94
N LEU A 81 5.16 7.86 12.24
CA LEU A 81 4.59 6.97 13.24
C LEU A 81 5.36 7.11 14.55
N GLY A 82 4.69 7.46 15.62
CA GLY A 82 5.25 7.45 16.97
C GLY A 82 5.65 6.05 17.44
N ASN A 83 6.33 5.98 18.58
CA ASN A 83 6.74 4.70 19.14
C ASN A 83 5.52 3.85 19.51
N SER A 84 5.58 2.55 19.21
CA SER A 84 4.51 1.58 19.50
C SER A 84 3.14 1.92 18.87
N VAL A 85 3.11 2.82 17.90
CA VAL A 85 1.89 3.18 17.18
C VAL A 85 1.66 2.22 16.04
N ARG A 86 0.39 1.89 15.78
CA ARG A 86 -0.01 1.07 14.65
C ARG A 86 -0.94 1.83 13.70
N LEU A 87 -0.63 1.79 12.41
CA LEU A 87 -1.54 2.14 11.34
C LEU A 87 -2.09 0.86 10.72
N ALA A 88 -3.37 0.60 10.93
CA ALA A 88 -4.09 -0.55 10.39
C ALA A 88 -4.75 -0.15 9.06
N PRO A 89 -4.30 -0.69 7.92
CA PRO A 89 -4.79 -0.27 6.60
C PRO A 89 -6.22 -0.71 6.31
N ASN A 90 -6.72 -1.78 6.94
CA ASN A 90 -8.09 -2.28 6.77
C ASN A 90 -8.51 -2.50 5.31
N GLY A 91 -7.55 -2.86 4.43
CA GLY A 91 -7.78 -3.04 3.01
C GLY A 91 -7.61 -1.79 2.15
N TYR A 92 -7.23 -0.67 2.74
CA TYR A 92 -6.94 0.57 2.02
C TYR A 92 -5.44 0.72 1.75
N ARG A 93 -5.11 1.56 0.79
CA ARG A 93 -3.75 1.81 0.32
C ARG A 93 -3.16 3.03 1.04
N ILE A 94 -1.86 2.97 1.28
CA ILE A 94 -1.11 4.04 1.92
C ILE A 94 -0.14 4.63 0.91
N PHE A 95 -0.27 5.93 0.68
CA PHE A 95 0.60 6.70 -0.19
C PHE A 95 1.31 7.76 0.62
N VAL A 96 2.64 7.85 0.47
CA VAL A 96 3.46 8.87 1.09
C VAL A 96 4.37 9.49 0.03
N LYS A 97 4.03 10.68 -0.41
CA LYS A 97 4.75 11.41 -1.47
C LYS A 97 6.19 11.72 -1.09
N GLY A 98 6.44 11.98 0.17
CA GLY A 98 7.74 12.25 0.76
C GLY A 98 8.26 11.07 1.58
N THR A 99 8.43 11.27 2.87
CA THR A 99 9.06 10.30 3.77
C THR A 99 8.07 9.68 4.75
N LEU A 100 8.05 8.35 4.79
CA LEU A 100 7.46 7.57 5.88
C LEU A 100 8.52 7.30 6.95
N ARG A 101 8.30 7.82 8.17
CA ARG A 101 9.20 7.64 9.33
C ARG A 101 8.57 6.71 10.34
N PHE A 102 9.30 5.65 10.68
CA PHE A 102 8.89 4.70 11.71
C PHE A 102 9.50 5.07 13.07
N GLY A 103 8.67 5.07 14.11
CA GLY A 103 9.13 5.04 15.50
C GLY A 103 9.49 3.60 15.92
N THR A 104 10.13 3.47 17.09
CA THR A 104 10.47 2.17 17.68
C THR A 104 9.21 1.35 17.92
N SER A 105 9.21 0.09 17.49
CA SER A 105 8.06 -0.84 17.59
C SER A 105 6.78 -0.36 16.93
N SER A 106 6.85 0.66 16.06
CA SER A 106 5.69 1.08 15.28
C SER A 106 5.37 0.08 14.15
N ILE A 107 4.11 0.01 13.75
CA ILE A 107 3.62 -1.01 12.81
C ILE A 107 2.76 -0.35 11.73
N VAL A 108 3.05 -0.63 10.47
CA VAL A 108 2.11 -0.49 9.36
C VAL A 108 1.58 -1.89 9.04
N GLY A 109 0.27 -2.11 9.23
CA GLY A 109 -0.32 -3.41 8.94
C GLY A 109 -1.10 -4.03 10.11
N PHE A 110 -1.03 -5.36 10.19
CA PHE A 110 -1.80 -6.19 11.10
C PHE A 110 -0.87 -6.90 12.09
N THR A 111 -1.39 -7.25 13.28
CA THR A 111 -0.64 -8.03 14.29
C THR A 111 -1.06 -9.49 14.34
N THR A 112 -2.20 -9.80 13.74
CA THR A 112 -2.79 -11.15 13.64
C THR A 112 -3.47 -11.29 12.29
N GLY A 113 -3.99 -12.46 11.97
CA GLY A 113 -4.82 -12.67 10.78
C GLY A 113 -5.95 -11.64 10.71
N TYR A 114 -6.20 -11.14 9.50
CA TYR A 114 -7.18 -10.10 9.25
C TYR A 114 -8.28 -10.57 8.30
N ALA A 115 -9.47 -10.78 8.83
CA ALA A 115 -10.66 -11.06 8.05
C ALA A 115 -11.83 -10.25 8.61
N THR A 116 -12.15 -9.14 7.94
CA THR A 116 -13.41 -8.42 8.15
C THR A 116 -14.28 -8.54 6.92
N SER A 117 -15.58 -8.75 7.13
CA SER A 117 -16.54 -8.79 6.03
C SER A 117 -16.59 -7.40 5.35
N GLY A 118 -16.45 -7.38 4.02
CA GLY A 118 -16.61 -6.18 3.22
C GLY A 118 -15.33 -5.47 2.76
N SER A 119 -14.16 -5.88 3.21
CA SER A 119 -12.88 -5.31 2.75
C SER A 119 -12.33 -6.08 1.54
N ILE A 120 -11.87 -5.33 0.52
CA ILE A 120 -11.36 -5.89 -0.74
C ILE A 120 -9.98 -6.56 -0.56
N MET A 121 -9.19 -6.14 0.42
CA MET A 121 -7.80 -6.56 0.62
C MET A 121 -7.58 -7.20 1.99
N GLN A 122 -8.38 -8.19 2.30
CA GLN A 122 -8.34 -8.92 3.58
C GLN A 122 -7.70 -10.30 3.41
N GLY A 123 -7.36 -10.92 4.51
CA GLY A 123 -7.03 -12.34 4.56
C GLY A 123 -8.25 -13.23 4.31
N GLY A 124 -8.03 -14.51 4.09
CA GLY A 124 -9.08 -15.50 4.01
C GLY A 124 -9.87 -15.55 5.32
N ALA A 125 -11.19 -15.64 5.22
CA ALA A 125 -12.06 -15.74 6.40
C ALA A 125 -11.78 -17.02 7.20
N ALA A 126 -12.04 -16.96 8.50
CA ALA A 126 -11.96 -18.09 9.41
C ALA A 126 -13.09 -19.13 9.22
N THR A 127 -13.50 -19.36 7.98
CA THR A 127 -14.53 -20.31 7.60
C THR A 127 -13.94 -21.43 6.75
N THR A 128 -14.66 -22.52 6.63
CA THR A 128 -14.27 -23.72 5.89
C THR A 128 -14.17 -23.54 4.36
N SER A 129 -14.41 -22.34 3.84
CA SER A 129 -14.36 -22.09 2.40
C SER A 129 -12.93 -21.83 1.92
N VAL A 130 -12.50 -22.61 0.95
CA VAL A 130 -11.25 -22.41 0.22
C VAL A 130 -11.33 -21.07 -0.52
N THR A 131 -10.54 -20.11 -0.11
CA THR A 131 -10.42 -18.84 -0.81
C THR A 131 -9.06 -18.76 -1.47
N HIS A 132 -9.05 -18.36 -2.73
CA HIS A 132 -7.80 -18.06 -3.42
C HIS A 132 -7.05 -16.95 -2.67
N SER A 133 -5.76 -17.12 -2.49
CA SER A 133 -4.93 -16.17 -1.77
C SER A 133 -3.70 -15.79 -2.59
N LEU A 134 -3.25 -14.54 -2.44
CA LEU A 134 -1.97 -14.07 -2.98
C LEU A 134 -0.83 -14.31 -1.98
N GLY A 135 -1.15 -14.62 -0.75
CA GLY A 135 -0.22 -14.90 0.33
C GLY A 135 0.00 -16.39 0.57
N GLY A 136 0.37 -16.75 1.79
CA GLY A 136 0.58 -18.13 2.20
C GLY A 136 -0.71 -18.95 2.26
N ASN A 137 -0.63 -20.23 1.93
CA ASN A 137 -1.74 -21.16 2.09
C ASN A 137 -1.94 -21.54 3.57
N ALA A 138 -3.16 -21.94 3.92
CA ALA A 138 -3.41 -22.60 5.20
C ALA A 138 -2.78 -23.99 5.24
N THR A 139 -2.48 -24.51 6.45
CA THR A 139 -2.08 -25.91 6.61
C THR A 139 -3.21 -26.82 6.21
N ALA A 140 -2.87 -27.80 5.42
CA ALA A 140 -3.80 -28.67 4.73
C ALA A 140 -4.54 -29.63 5.66
N THR A 141 -5.75 -29.24 6.05
CA THR A 141 -6.84 -30.20 6.10
C THR A 141 -7.74 -30.05 4.85
N TYR A 142 -7.35 -29.17 3.95
CA TYR A 142 -8.02 -28.93 2.69
C TYR A 142 -7.06 -29.24 1.56
N THR A 143 -7.41 -30.19 0.75
CA THR A 143 -6.94 -30.31 -0.62
C THR A 143 -7.38 -29.07 -1.39
N ALA A 144 -6.71 -27.95 -1.14
CA ALA A 144 -6.83 -26.79 -1.98
C ALA A 144 -6.22 -27.16 -3.32
N THR A 145 -7.09 -27.41 -4.29
CA THR A 145 -6.73 -27.86 -5.64
C THR A 145 -5.95 -26.81 -6.42
N VAL A 146 -5.68 -25.63 -5.86
CA VAL A 146 -4.91 -24.61 -6.55
C VAL A 146 -4.05 -23.84 -5.56
N PRO A 147 -2.73 -24.07 -5.55
CA PRO A 147 -1.79 -23.26 -4.78
C PRO A 147 -1.66 -21.89 -5.45
N HIS A 148 -2.17 -20.84 -4.82
CA HIS A 148 -2.13 -19.50 -5.39
C HIS A 148 -1.02 -18.61 -4.80
N SER A 149 -0.14 -19.15 -3.99
CA SER A 149 1.12 -18.51 -3.61
C SER A 149 1.99 -18.13 -4.82
N THR A 150 1.77 -18.79 -5.96
CA THR A 150 2.50 -18.54 -7.20
C THR A 150 1.80 -17.55 -8.14
N MET A 151 0.53 -17.25 -7.94
CA MET A 151 -0.16 -16.24 -8.76
C MET A 151 0.17 -14.80 -8.35
N GLY A 152 0.76 -14.59 -7.20
CA GLY A 152 1.48 -13.37 -6.87
C GLY A 152 2.76 -13.18 -7.67
N GLY A 153 2.88 -13.88 -8.80
CA GLY A 153 4.01 -13.72 -9.71
C GLY A 153 4.17 -12.25 -10.08
N LEU A 154 5.38 -11.78 -9.99
CA LEU A 154 5.85 -10.41 -10.21
C LEU A 154 5.26 -9.69 -11.46
N GLY A 155 4.63 -10.41 -12.38
CA GLY A 155 3.97 -9.86 -13.56
C GLY A 155 2.76 -8.96 -13.24
N TYR A 156 2.07 -9.19 -12.15
CA TYR A 156 0.90 -8.40 -11.77
C TYR A 156 1.27 -7.08 -11.07
N PHE A 157 2.47 -6.99 -10.53
CA PHE A 157 2.91 -5.83 -9.78
C PHE A 157 3.75 -4.84 -10.58
N LYS A 158 3.89 -5.03 -11.89
CA LYS A 158 4.51 -4.00 -12.77
C LYS A 158 3.73 -2.68 -12.80
N GLN A 159 2.45 -2.72 -12.40
CA GLN A 159 1.63 -1.55 -12.14
C GLN A 159 0.84 -1.79 -10.85
N PRO A 160 1.48 -1.65 -9.68
CA PRO A 160 0.93 -2.14 -8.41
C PRO A 160 -0.40 -1.52 -8.02
N MET A 161 -0.73 -0.36 -8.57
CA MET A 161 -1.95 0.36 -8.20
C MET A 161 -3.14 0.06 -9.12
N GLN A 162 -2.91 -0.46 -10.31
CA GLN A 162 -3.97 -0.85 -11.24
C GLN A 162 -4.29 -2.34 -11.21
N ALA A 163 -3.30 -3.19 -10.95
CA ALA A 163 -3.47 -4.65 -10.99
C ALA A 163 -4.44 -5.16 -9.92
N ILE A 164 -4.60 -4.44 -8.81
CA ILE A 164 -5.44 -4.88 -7.69
C ILE A 164 -6.90 -4.51 -7.89
N THR A 165 -7.21 -3.53 -8.73
CA THR A 165 -8.59 -3.05 -8.94
C THR A 165 -9.34 -3.77 -10.08
N GLY A 166 -8.66 -4.55 -10.91
CA GLY A 166 -9.22 -5.12 -12.14
C GLY A 166 -9.32 -6.64 -12.21
N TYR A 167 -8.83 -7.37 -11.23
CA TYR A 167 -8.79 -8.82 -11.31
C TYR A 167 -10.02 -9.45 -10.66
N THR A 168 -11.02 -9.74 -11.47
CA THR A 168 -12.17 -10.54 -11.05
C THR A 168 -11.97 -11.96 -11.58
N ILE A 169 -11.60 -12.89 -10.71
CA ILE A 169 -11.73 -14.31 -11.02
C ILE A 169 -13.15 -14.71 -10.60
N THR A 170 -13.97 -15.07 -11.53
CA THR A 170 -15.30 -15.61 -11.25
C THR A 170 -15.15 -17.08 -10.87
N ALA A 171 -15.17 -17.38 -9.58
CA ALA A 171 -15.46 -18.74 -9.15
C ALA A 171 -16.98 -18.92 -9.08
N THR A 172 -17.46 -20.13 -9.27
CA THR A 172 -18.85 -20.49 -9.06
C THR A 172 -19.29 -20.06 -7.66
N GLY A 173 -19.96 -18.90 -7.57
CA GLY A 173 -20.41 -18.38 -6.26
C GLY A 173 -20.24 -16.89 -6.00
N GLY A 174 -19.66 -16.10 -6.90
CA GLY A 174 -19.57 -14.64 -6.75
C GLY A 174 -18.21 -14.04 -7.07
N PRO A 175 -18.10 -12.71 -7.04
CA PRO A 175 -16.84 -12.01 -7.32
C PRO A 175 -15.78 -12.40 -6.29
N MET A 176 -14.62 -12.81 -6.78
CA MET A 176 -13.46 -13.06 -5.91
C MET A 176 -12.70 -11.78 -5.68
N PHE A 177 -12.54 -11.44 -4.43
CA PHE A 177 -11.68 -10.36 -4.02
C PHE A 177 -10.24 -10.86 -3.89
N LEU A 178 -9.28 -10.00 -4.21
CA LEU A 178 -7.88 -10.29 -3.94
C LEU A 178 -7.70 -10.41 -2.42
N ARG A 179 -7.32 -11.60 -1.98
CA ARG A 179 -7.12 -11.88 -0.56
C ARG A 179 -5.64 -12.12 -0.28
N GLY A 180 -5.22 -11.76 0.89
CA GLY A 180 -3.88 -12.02 1.40
C GLY A 180 -3.63 -13.50 1.60
N GLY A 181 -3.52 -13.97 2.82
CA GLY A 181 -3.37 -15.39 3.16
C GLY A 181 -4.69 -16.15 3.16
N ALA A 182 -4.64 -17.45 2.93
CA ALA A 182 -5.80 -18.32 3.04
C ALA A 182 -6.24 -18.44 4.52
N GLY A 183 -7.55 -18.36 4.77
CA GLY A 183 -8.11 -18.67 6.09
C GLY A 183 -8.13 -20.17 6.36
N SER A 184 -8.29 -20.54 7.61
CA SER A 184 -8.47 -21.91 8.07
C SER A 184 -9.55 -21.96 9.14
N THR A 185 -9.96 -23.15 9.57
CA THR A 185 -11.00 -23.31 10.59
C THR A 185 -10.68 -22.50 11.84
N GLY A 186 -11.52 -21.51 12.14
CA GLY A 186 -11.38 -20.64 13.31
C GLY A 186 -10.29 -19.56 13.23
N GLN A 187 -9.51 -19.48 12.14
CA GLN A 187 -8.40 -18.55 12.03
C GLN A 187 -8.40 -17.79 10.70
N ALA A 188 -8.14 -16.50 10.77
CA ALA A 188 -8.04 -15.63 9.60
C ALA A 188 -6.64 -15.68 8.98
N GLY A 189 -6.60 -15.65 7.66
CA GLY A 189 -5.36 -15.44 6.90
C GLY A 189 -4.83 -14.02 7.06
N GLY A 190 -3.56 -13.81 6.77
CA GLY A 190 -2.94 -12.48 6.75
C GLY A 190 -3.57 -11.57 5.69
N GLY A 191 -3.70 -10.28 6.00
CA GLY A 191 -4.26 -9.29 5.09
C GLY A 191 -3.32 -8.91 3.95
N VAL A 192 -3.69 -7.86 3.22
CA VAL A 192 -2.85 -7.23 2.21
C VAL A 192 -2.46 -5.83 2.70
N VAL A 193 -1.17 -5.53 2.65
CA VAL A 193 -0.63 -4.20 2.93
C VAL A 193 -0.04 -3.65 1.63
N ILE A 194 -0.57 -2.52 1.16
CA ILE A 194 -0.04 -1.78 0.02
C ILE A 194 0.47 -0.44 0.51
N LEU A 195 1.77 -0.27 0.40
CA LEU A 195 2.48 0.91 0.83
C LEU A 195 3.32 1.45 -0.33
N ALA A 196 3.02 2.67 -0.77
CA ALA A 196 3.84 3.41 -1.69
C ALA A 196 4.41 4.63 -0.97
N ALA A 197 5.70 4.64 -0.68
CA ALA A 197 6.38 5.74 -0.01
C ALA A 197 7.69 6.06 -0.74
N ARG A 198 7.86 7.34 -1.11
CA ARG A 198 9.07 7.74 -1.85
C ARG A 198 10.33 7.40 -1.06
N TYR A 199 10.34 7.75 0.22
CA TYR A 199 11.40 7.40 1.14
C TYR A 199 10.83 6.70 2.36
N ILE A 200 11.54 5.69 2.86
CA ILE A 200 11.21 5.00 4.10
C ILE A 200 12.39 5.16 5.04
N SER A 201 12.13 5.63 6.25
CA SER A 201 13.12 5.81 7.30
C SER A 201 12.73 4.97 8.52
N GLY A 202 13.65 4.15 8.98
CA GLY A 202 13.47 3.39 10.20
C GLY A 202 13.76 4.21 11.46
N PRO A 203 13.45 3.69 12.64
CA PRO A 203 13.73 4.35 13.91
C PRO A 203 15.24 4.44 14.16
N ALA A 204 15.66 5.44 14.96
CA ALA A 204 17.05 5.61 15.38
C ALA A 204 17.54 4.44 16.27
N SER A 205 16.62 3.78 16.98
CA SER A 205 16.90 2.58 17.79
C SER A 205 15.71 1.64 17.75
N GLY A 206 15.96 0.35 17.85
CA GLY A 206 14.92 -0.68 17.75
C GLY A 206 14.48 -0.95 16.31
N THR A 207 13.28 -1.45 16.14
CA THR A 207 12.75 -1.90 14.84
C THR A 207 11.36 -1.36 14.59
N GLY A 208 11.12 -0.85 13.38
CA GLY A 208 9.79 -0.61 12.83
C GLY A 208 9.31 -1.83 12.03
N TYR A 209 8.01 -2.00 11.84
CA TYR A 209 7.47 -3.20 11.23
C TYR A 209 6.45 -2.89 10.14
N ILE A 210 6.47 -3.71 9.07
CA ILE A 210 5.40 -3.79 8.08
C ILE A 210 4.87 -5.23 8.14
N LYS A 211 3.59 -5.41 8.54
CA LYS A 211 3.09 -6.73 8.93
C LYS A 211 1.78 -7.11 8.24
N ALA A 212 1.74 -8.34 7.76
CA ALA A 212 0.54 -9.01 7.29
C ALA A 212 0.53 -10.49 7.70
N PRO A 213 0.69 -10.82 9.01
CA PRO A 213 0.73 -12.21 9.46
C PRO A 213 -0.65 -12.84 9.38
N GLY A 214 -0.68 -14.15 9.14
CA GLY A 214 -1.85 -15.00 9.40
C GLY A 214 -1.76 -15.60 10.80
N THR A 215 -2.89 -15.96 11.38
CA THR A 215 -2.91 -16.73 12.63
C THR A 215 -2.91 -18.22 12.29
N ALA A 216 -1.88 -18.96 12.70
CA ALA A 216 -1.81 -20.40 12.44
C ALA A 216 -3.10 -21.12 12.92
N PRO A 217 -3.67 -22.03 12.14
CA PRO A 217 -3.16 -22.67 10.92
C PRO A 217 -3.47 -21.95 9.60
N ALA A 218 -3.83 -20.68 9.61
CA ALA A 218 -4.06 -19.89 8.39
C ALA A 218 -2.72 -19.41 7.76
N GLY A 219 -2.74 -19.06 6.49
CA GLY A 219 -1.58 -18.59 5.74
C GLY A 219 -1.24 -17.12 5.99
N GLY A 220 0.03 -16.74 5.85
CA GLY A 220 0.48 -15.35 5.90
C GLY A 220 -0.01 -14.54 4.70
N GLY A 221 -0.04 -13.22 4.84
CA GLY A 221 -0.61 -12.29 3.87
C GLY A 221 0.36 -11.82 2.80
N VAL A 222 0.06 -10.67 2.23
CA VAL A 222 0.86 -10.02 1.18
C VAL A 222 1.26 -8.62 1.64
N ILE A 223 2.53 -8.30 1.46
CA ILE A 223 3.05 -6.93 1.59
C ILE A 223 3.59 -6.51 0.23
N LEU A 224 3.07 -5.40 -0.28
CA LEU A 224 3.60 -4.73 -1.46
C LEU A 224 4.15 -3.36 -1.05
N ILE A 225 5.42 -3.14 -1.32
CA ILE A 225 6.11 -1.88 -1.02
C ILE A 225 6.65 -1.31 -2.32
N VAL A 226 6.34 -0.05 -2.57
CA VAL A 226 6.92 0.74 -3.66
C VAL A 226 7.72 1.88 -3.05
N SER A 227 9.00 2.01 -3.40
CA SER A 227 9.87 3.07 -2.89
C SER A 227 10.94 3.46 -3.91
N SER A 228 11.53 4.65 -3.76
CA SER A 228 12.67 5.06 -4.60
C SER A 228 13.99 4.40 -4.18
N ALA A 229 14.11 3.92 -2.95
CA ALA A 229 15.29 3.21 -2.47
C ALA A 229 15.37 1.80 -3.08
N SER A 230 16.56 1.25 -3.18
CA SER A 230 16.77 -0.12 -3.67
C SER A 230 16.41 -1.21 -2.66
N ALA A 231 16.30 -0.86 -1.38
CA ALA A 231 15.96 -1.77 -0.28
C ALA A 231 15.35 -1.02 0.90
N LEU A 232 14.68 -1.76 1.78
CA LEU A 232 14.23 -1.24 3.07
C LEU A 232 15.43 -0.94 3.98
N PRO A 233 15.34 0.08 4.85
CA PRO A 233 16.30 0.28 5.93
C PRO A 233 16.44 -0.97 6.81
N ALA A 234 17.65 -1.27 7.28
CA ALA A 234 17.91 -2.43 8.13
C ALA A 234 17.12 -2.43 9.45
N THR A 235 16.62 -1.28 9.89
CA THR A 235 15.76 -1.12 11.08
C THR A 235 14.28 -1.30 10.77
N ILE A 236 13.91 -1.71 9.55
CA ILE A 236 12.53 -2.07 9.18
C ILE A 236 12.46 -3.58 8.92
N SER A 237 11.56 -4.24 9.61
CA SER A 237 11.29 -5.68 9.43
C SER A 237 9.93 -5.90 8.79
N THR A 238 9.84 -6.90 7.92
CA THR A 238 8.57 -7.37 7.35
C THR A 238 8.15 -8.68 7.99
N ASP A 239 6.84 -8.87 8.19
CA ASP A 239 6.29 -10.07 8.79
C ASP A 239 5.04 -10.53 8.02
N VAL A 240 5.17 -11.67 7.38
CA VAL A 240 4.08 -12.36 6.65
C VAL A 240 3.96 -13.80 7.13
N THR A 241 4.21 -14.03 8.42
CA THR A 241 4.16 -15.36 9.02
C THR A 241 2.74 -15.94 8.99
N GLY A 242 2.66 -17.24 9.09
CA GLY A 242 1.42 -18.04 9.10
C GLY A 242 1.82 -19.51 9.09
N ALA A 243 0.86 -20.40 8.88
CA ALA A 243 1.15 -21.83 8.68
C ALA A 243 2.08 -22.04 7.48
N ASN A 244 1.83 -21.28 6.43
CA ASN A 244 2.76 -21.05 5.33
C ASN A 244 3.00 -19.55 5.24
N ALA A 245 4.24 -19.16 5.04
CA ALA A 245 4.61 -17.76 4.91
C ALA A 245 3.90 -17.13 3.70
N GLY A 246 3.57 -15.86 3.84
CA GLY A 246 3.05 -15.04 2.77
C GLY A 246 4.16 -14.49 1.86
N THR A 247 3.86 -13.41 1.16
CA THR A 247 4.75 -12.82 0.16
C THR A 247 5.04 -11.36 0.48
N VAL A 248 6.31 -10.98 0.36
CA VAL A 248 6.77 -9.59 0.39
C VAL A 248 7.31 -9.24 -0.99
N ASN A 249 6.73 -8.23 -1.60
CA ASN A 249 7.18 -7.68 -2.88
C ASN A 249 7.68 -6.26 -2.65
N TYR A 250 8.92 -6.01 -3.02
CA TYR A 250 9.54 -4.69 -2.98
C TYR A 250 9.83 -4.23 -4.40
N ILE A 251 9.30 -3.07 -4.76
CA ILE A 251 9.47 -2.47 -6.08
C ILE A 251 10.21 -1.16 -5.92
N GLN A 252 11.38 -1.08 -6.52
CA GLN A 252 12.07 0.19 -6.67
C GLN A 252 11.46 0.95 -7.85
N GLN A 253 11.01 2.16 -7.60
CA GLN A 253 10.58 3.09 -8.64
C GLN A 253 11.66 4.18 -8.78
N VAL A 254 12.31 4.19 -9.92
CA VAL A 254 13.39 5.14 -10.28
C VAL A 254 12.80 6.35 -10.98
#